data_771e0c7d3e2cedf3b417333eecb8cbe8
#
_entry.id   771e0c7d3e2cedf3b417333eecb8cbe8
#
_cell.length_a   1.000
_cell.length_b   1.000
_cell.length_c   1.000
_cell.angle_alpha   90.00
_cell.angle_beta   90.00
_cell.angle_gamma   90.00
#
_symmetry.space_group_name_H-M   'P 1'
#
loop_
_entity.id
_entity.type
_entity.pdbx_description
1 polymer ?
#
loop_
_entity_poly.entity_id
_entity_poly.type
_entity_poly.pdbx_seq_one_letter_code
_entity_poly.pdbx_strand_id
1 'polypeptide(L)'
;MSRVDKWVTDLEIGTAQPSDDVNGEEGAIFPPRNDKSPGRNTAHTHHRSDTDLSESILHADNVIQTLNSYSTVAHISGVCLKAIPIITGFTRLRSVNLSNNSIGHITPGSLPKSLHSLNLSRNKINSIEGLRDLRRLRVLDLSYNRIARIGHGLSNCTLIKELYLVGNKIGDLEGLHRLLKLTVLDVSFNKITTTKAPGQLVANYNSLQALNLLGNPIQSNISDDQLRKAVVSLLPKLTYLNKQPIKPQRGREVVSDSLSKAALGSGNWSPRRKTTKRGSHGGSTSKSPNRHHLSLMSPAHASPSR
;
A
#
# COMPACT_ATOMS: atom_id res chain seq x y z
N MET A 1 15.52 -16.06 -5.02
CA MET A 1 15.04 -14.67 -5.03
C MET A 1 13.63 -14.64 -4.46
N SER A 2 13.39 -13.87 -3.41
CA SER A 2 12.02 -13.72 -2.88
C SER A 2 11.17 -12.93 -3.86
N ARG A 3 9.82 -13.02 -3.76
CA ARG A 3 8.93 -12.21 -4.61
C ARG A 3 9.11 -10.71 -4.36
N VAL A 4 9.50 -10.34 -3.15
CA VAL A 4 9.79 -8.96 -2.76
C VAL A 4 11.07 -8.47 -3.45
N ASP A 5 12.11 -9.30 -3.50
CA ASP A 5 13.35 -8.96 -4.21
C ASP A 5 13.10 -8.77 -5.71
N LYS A 6 12.27 -9.65 -6.31
CA LYS A 6 11.86 -9.51 -7.70
C LYS A 6 11.10 -8.20 -7.95
N TRP A 7 10.19 -7.81 -7.05
CA TRP A 7 9.47 -6.56 -7.17
C TRP A 7 10.41 -5.34 -7.15
N VAL A 8 11.45 -5.37 -6.30
CA VAL A 8 12.45 -4.29 -6.25
C VAL A 8 13.24 -4.22 -7.57
N THR A 9 13.69 -5.35 -8.12
CA THR A 9 14.46 -5.40 -9.37
C THR A 9 13.63 -5.09 -10.61
N ASP A 10 12.38 -5.57 -10.70
CA ASP A 10 11.49 -5.27 -11.84
C ASP A 10 11.16 -3.77 -11.94
N LEU A 11 11.19 -3.05 -10.81
CA LEU A 11 11.00 -1.60 -10.77
C LEU A 11 12.25 -0.81 -11.20
N GLU A 12 13.45 -1.38 -11.07
CA GLU A 12 14.70 -0.77 -11.53
C GLU A 12 14.84 -0.82 -13.07
N ILE A 13 14.32 -1.89 -13.68
CA ILE A 13 14.32 -2.08 -15.14
C ILE A 13 13.27 -1.17 -15.83
N GLY A 14 12.21 -0.77 -15.12
CA GLY A 14 11.13 0.08 -15.65
C GLY A 14 11.46 1.58 -15.75
N THR A 15 12.67 2.02 -15.39
CA THR A 15 13.17 3.39 -15.56
C THR A 15 13.95 3.59 -16.88
N ALA A 16 13.65 2.82 -17.93
CA ALA A 16 14.09 3.18 -19.27
C ALA A 16 13.48 4.54 -19.64
N GLN A 17 14.36 5.50 -19.82
CA GLN A 17 14.08 6.89 -20.17
C GLN A 17 13.19 6.99 -21.41
N PRO A 18 12.37 8.07 -21.53
CA PRO A 18 11.83 8.43 -22.81
C PRO A 18 13.03 8.72 -23.73
N SER A 19 13.08 8.04 -24.86
CA SER A 19 13.99 8.35 -25.93
C SER A 19 13.69 9.78 -26.39
N ASP A 20 14.63 10.68 -26.12
CA ASP A 20 14.70 11.98 -26.72
C ASP A 20 15.07 11.81 -28.22
N ASP A 21 14.08 11.72 -29.07
CA ASP A 21 14.22 12.08 -30.47
C ASP A 21 13.91 13.56 -30.58
N VAL A 22 14.95 14.34 -30.32
CA VAL A 22 15.01 15.75 -30.65
C VAL A 22 15.44 15.84 -32.13
N ASN A 23 14.54 16.24 -32.98
CA ASN A 23 14.90 17.02 -34.15
C ASN A 23 14.12 18.32 -34.14
N GLY A 24 14.89 19.38 -34.17
CA GLY A 24 14.54 20.76 -33.98
C GLY A 24 13.61 21.32 -35.03
N GLU A 25 13.01 22.40 -34.68
CA GLU A 25 13.16 23.71 -35.33
C GLU A 25 12.21 24.73 -34.69
N GLU A 26 12.82 25.80 -34.29
CA GLU A 26 12.43 27.20 -34.29
C GLU A 26 10.98 27.65 -34.04
N GLY A 27 10.91 28.46 -33.07
CA GLY A 27 10.22 29.73 -32.87
C GLY A 27 8.93 30.04 -33.64
N ALA A 28 7.84 30.19 -32.92
CA ALA A 28 6.75 31.03 -33.39
C ALA A 28 6.10 31.80 -32.23
N ILE A 29 6.28 33.07 -32.31
CA ILE A 29 5.68 34.23 -31.69
C ILE A 29 4.14 34.13 -31.72
N PHE A 30 3.49 34.40 -30.59
CA PHE A 30 2.05 34.65 -30.52
C PHE A 30 1.67 35.97 -31.20
N PRO A 31 0.60 36.04 -32.01
CA PRO A 31 -0.10 37.27 -32.26
C PRO A 31 -1.50 37.30 -31.58
N PRO A 32 -2.10 38.48 -31.44
CA PRO A 32 -3.18 38.77 -30.50
C PRO A 32 -4.57 38.47 -31.04
N ARG A 33 -5.50 38.36 -30.05
CA ARG A 33 -6.94 38.22 -30.25
C ARG A 33 -7.52 39.23 -31.23
N ASN A 34 -8.40 38.76 -32.07
CA ASN A 34 -9.51 39.58 -32.57
C ASN A 34 -10.80 38.76 -32.66
N ASP A 35 -11.81 39.28 -31.98
CA ASP A 35 -13.19 38.82 -32.03
C ASP A 35 -13.78 39.02 -33.40
N LYS A 36 -14.50 37.99 -33.88
CA LYS A 36 -15.76 38.10 -34.65
C LYS A 36 -16.26 36.71 -35.03
N SER A 37 -17.36 36.25 -34.43
CA SER A 37 -18.29 35.27 -35.03
C SER A 37 -19.18 35.99 -36.05
N PRO A 38 -19.90 35.31 -36.96
CA PRO A 38 -20.47 33.97 -36.91
C PRO A 38 -20.40 33.21 -38.26
N GLY A 39 -20.60 31.88 -38.21
CA GLY A 39 -20.78 31.10 -39.44
C GLY A 39 -21.02 29.61 -39.12
N ARG A 40 -22.27 29.28 -39.05
CA ARG A 40 -22.85 27.95 -39.00
C ARG A 40 -22.36 27.10 -40.17
N ASN A 41 -21.71 25.96 -39.94
CA ASN A 41 -21.79 24.79 -40.80
C ASN A 41 -21.61 23.52 -39.98
N THR A 42 -22.72 22.83 -39.88
CA THR A 42 -22.90 21.45 -39.42
C THR A 42 -22.32 20.46 -40.43
N ALA A 43 -21.86 19.37 -39.90
CA ALA A 43 -21.56 18.07 -40.51
C ALA A 43 -20.07 17.73 -40.67
N HIS A 44 -19.73 16.69 -39.92
CA HIS A 44 -18.68 15.67 -40.07
C HIS A 44 -17.87 15.42 -38.76
N THR A 45 -18.52 14.84 -37.75
CA THR A 45 -17.78 14.21 -36.64
C THR A 45 -18.53 13.01 -36.01
N HIS A 46 -19.12 12.13 -36.81
CA HIS A 46 -19.80 10.94 -36.27
C HIS A 46 -19.43 9.59 -36.91
N HIS A 47 -18.35 9.51 -37.73
CA HIS A 47 -18.06 8.23 -38.41
C HIS A 47 -16.77 7.53 -37.93
N ARG A 48 -16.00 8.11 -36.98
CA ARG A 48 -14.74 7.48 -36.50
C ARG A 48 -14.89 6.64 -35.24
N SER A 49 -16.00 6.72 -34.52
CA SER A 49 -16.21 6.01 -33.27
C SER A 49 -16.81 4.60 -33.41
N ASP A 50 -17.54 4.34 -34.47
CA ASP A 50 -18.30 3.08 -34.64
C ASP A 50 -17.47 1.98 -35.31
N THR A 51 -16.56 2.34 -36.22
CA THR A 51 -15.63 1.40 -36.86
C THR A 51 -14.58 0.91 -35.87
N ASP A 52 -14.00 1.79 -35.05
CA ASP A 52 -13.04 1.43 -34.00
C ASP A 52 -13.66 0.47 -32.94
N LEU A 53 -14.98 0.58 -32.72
CA LEU A 53 -15.68 -0.29 -31.79
C LEU A 53 -15.85 -1.70 -32.35
N SER A 54 -16.19 -1.81 -33.61
CA SER A 54 -16.39 -3.08 -34.29
C SER A 54 -15.13 -3.87 -34.43
N GLU A 55 -14.01 -3.22 -34.78
CA GLU A 55 -12.67 -3.85 -34.84
C GLU A 55 -12.19 -4.32 -33.47
N SER A 56 -12.42 -3.52 -32.41
CA SER A 56 -12.02 -3.89 -31.04
C SER A 56 -12.78 -5.10 -30.52
N ILE A 57 -14.08 -5.22 -30.85
CA ILE A 57 -14.92 -6.36 -30.47
C ILE A 57 -14.49 -7.60 -31.25
N LEU A 58 -14.27 -7.49 -32.56
CA LEU A 58 -13.77 -8.59 -33.40
C LEU A 58 -12.41 -9.08 -32.94
N HIS A 59 -11.52 -8.20 -32.54
CA HIS A 59 -10.21 -8.59 -32.06
C HIS A 59 -10.29 -9.30 -30.69
N ALA A 60 -11.15 -8.84 -29.79
CA ALA A 60 -11.39 -9.51 -28.51
C ALA A 60 -12.00 -10.91 -28.71
N ASP A 61 -12.96 -11.02 -29.61
CA ASP A 61 -13.58 -12.32 -29.95
C ASP A 61 -12.56 -13.27 -30.56
N ASN A 62 -11.71 -12.80 -31.45
CA ASN A 62 -10.61 -13.60 -31.99
C ASN A 62 -9.67 -14.11 -30.91
N VAL A 63 -9.26 -13.25 -29.96
CA VAL A 63 -8.39 -13.68 -28.85
C VAL A 63 -9.11 -14.67 -27.94
N ILE A 64 -10.40 -14.47 -27.66
CA ILE A 64 -11.19 -15.41 -26.84
C ILE A 64 -11.36 -16.75 -27.55
N GLN A 65 -11.52 -16.76 -28.87
CA GLN A 65 -11.60 -17.99 -29.69
C GLN A 65 -10.29 -18.79 -29.68
N THR A 66 -9.14 -18.17 -29.43
CA THR A 66 -7.87 -18.89 -29.24
C THR A 66 -7.78 -19.61 -27.87
N LEU A 67 -8.63 -19.22 -26.90
CA LEU A 67 -8.70 -19.89 -25.62
C LEU A 67 -9.43 -21.22 -25.74
N ASN A 68 -8.88 -22.24 -25.11
CA ASN A 68 -9.52 -23.55 -24.99
C ASN A 68 -9.77 -23.90 -23.51
N SER A 69 -10.48 -24.98 -23.26
CA SER A 69 -10.84 -25.43 -21.90
C SER A 69 -9.62 -25.77 -21.02
N TYR A 70 -8.42 -25.92 -21.60
CA TYR A 70 -7.16 -26.22 -20.89
C TYR A 70 -6.33 -24.96 -20.66
N SER A 71 -6.68 -23.83 -21.26
CA SER A 71 -5.94 -22.56 -21.12
C SER A 71 -5.86 -22.15 -19.67
N THR A 72 -4.65 -21.85 -19.19
CA THR A 72 -4.38 -21.37 -17.83
C THR A 72 -4.07 -19.88 -17.79
N VAL A 73 -3.72 -19.29 -18.92
CA VAL A 73 -3.36 -17.86 -19.08
C VAL A 73 -4.12 -17.29 -20.26
N ALA A 74 -4.63 -16.08 -20.12
CA ALA A 74 -5.23 -15.30 -21.19
C ALA A 74 -4.57 -13.91 -21.28
N HIS A 75 -4.12 -13.53 -22.47
CA HIS A 75 -3.55 -12.21 -22.77
C HIS A 75 -4.50 -11.46 -23.72
N ILE A 76 -5.22 -10.47 -23.18
CA ILE A 76 -6.21 -9.65 -23.91
C ILE A 76 -5.84 -8.17 -23.68
N SER A 77 -4.58 -7.85 -23.85
CA SER A 77 -4.06 -6.49 -23.61
C SER A 77 -3.97 -5.68 -24.89
N GLY A 78 -4.23 -4.35 -24.81
CA GLY A 78 -4.00 -3.42 -25.92
C GLY A 78 -5.02 -3.51 -27.06
N VAL A 79 -6.20 -4.09 -26.83
CA VAL A 79 -7.23 -4.32 -27.84
C VAL A 79 -8.43 -3.36 -27.71
N CYS A 80 -8.22 -2.23 -27.07
CA CYS A 80 -9.19 -1.13 -26.90
C CYS A 80 -10.53 -1.53 -26.25
N LEU A 81 -10.59 -2.63 -25.49
CA LEU A 81 -11.82 -3.09 -24.82
C LEU A 81 -12.41 -2.01 -23.91
N LYS A 82 -13.71 -1.77 -24.03
CA LYS A 82 -14.48 -0.88 -23.13
C LYS A 82 -15.06 -1.61 -21.93
N ALA A 83 -15.24 -2.93 -22.03
CA ALA A 83 -15.76 -3.80 -20.97
C ALA A 83 -14.94 -5.10 -20.87
N ILE A 84 -15.01 -5.75 -19.72
CA ILE A 84 -14.39 -7.07 -19.53
C ILE A 84 -15.23 -8.12 -20.28
N PRO A 85 -14.63 -8.93 -21.14
CA PRO A 85 -15.35 -9.99 -21.85
C PRO A 85 -15.79 -11.08 -20.87
N ILE A 86 -16.88 -11.78 -21.21
CA ILE A 86 -17.40 -12.87 -20.38
C ILE A 86 -16.57 -14.11 -20.64
N ILE A 87 -15.58 -14.35 -19.77
CA ILE A 87 -14.66 -15.49 -19.84
C ILE A 87 -14.81 -16.44 -18.64
N THR A 88 -15.92 -16.34 -17.92
CA THR A 88 -16.18 -17.12 -16.71
C THR A 88 -16.20 -18.64 -16.95
N GLY A 89 -16.50 -19.08 -18.20
CA GLY A 89 -16.51 -20.49 -18.60
C GLY A 89 -15.14 -21.16 -18.62
N PHE A 90 -14.05 -20.38 -18.72
CA PHE A 90 -12.68 -20.94 -18.73
C PHE A 90 -12.19 -21.23 -17.30
N THR A 91 -12.70 -22.27 -16.67
CA THR A 91 -12.48 -22.58 -15.24
C THR A 91 -11.04 -22.93 -14.89
N ARG A 92 -10.19 -23.24 -15.86
CA ARG A 92 -8.76 -23.51 -15.67
C ARG A 92 -7.89 -22.27 -15.71
N LEU A 93 -8.39 -21.13 -16.16
CA LEU A 93 -7.64 -19.88 -16.15
C LEU A 93 -7.19 -19.53 -14.73
N ARG A 94 -5.92 -19.20 -14.61
CA ARG A 94 -5.25 -18.76 -13.38
C ARG A 94 -4.72 -17.34 -13.49
N SER A 95 -4.37 -16.90 -14.70
CA SER A 95 -3.85 -15.56 -14.96
C SER A 95 -4.57 -14.94 -16.15
N VAL A 96 -5.01 -13.69 -15.99
CA VAL A 96 -5.64 -12.91 -17.05
C VAL A 96 -4.97 -11.54 -17.09
N ASN A 97 -4.51 -11.16 -18.28
CA ASN A 97 -3.99 -9.84 -18.57
C ASN A 97 -4.97 -9.08 -19.48
N LEU A 98 -5.57 -8.03 -18.92
CA LEU A 98 -6.47 -7.08 -19.57
C LEU A 98 -5.88 -5.66 -19.57
N SER A 99 -4.57 -5.54 -19.40
CA SER A 99 -3.91 -4.23 -19.35
C SER A 99 -4.02 -3.46 -20.65
N ASN A 100 -3.82 -2.14 -20.56
CA ASN A 100 -3.76 -1.26 -21.71
C ASN A 100 -5.02 -1.32 -22.59
N ASN A 101 -6.20 -1.27 -21.94
CA ASN A 101 -7.50 -1.22 -22.56
C ASN A 101 -8.26 0.08 -22.17
N SER A 102 -9.54 0.17 -22.51
CA SER A 102 -10.40 1.31 -22.16
C SER A 102 -11.49 0.94 -21.15
N ILE A 103 -11.28 -0.09 -20.33
CA ILE A 103 -12.29 -0.64 -19.41
C ILE A 103 -12.59 0.39 -18.31
N GLY A 104 -13.89 0.77 -18.21
CA GLY A 104 -14.34 1.76 -17.23
C GLY A 104 -14.76 1.19 -15.89
N HIS A 105 -15.26 -0.05 -15.87
CA HIS A 105 -15.74 -0.73 -14.68
C HIS A 105 -15.50 -2.23 -14.75
N ILE A 106 -15.45 -2.87 -13.58
CA ILE A 106 -15.27 -4.32 -13.46
C ILE A 106 -16.64 -4.97 -13.35
N THR A 107 -17.06 -5.69 -14.40
CA THR A 107 -18.34 -6.35 -14.42
C THR A 107 -18.33 -7.59 -13.52
N PRO A 108 -19.21 -7.66 -12.50
CA PRO A 108 -19.30 -8.84 -11.64
C PRO A 108 -19.64 -10.10 -12.47
N GLY A 109 -18.98 -11.22 -12.18
CA GLY A 109 -19.26 -12.50 -12.85
C GLY A 109 -18.68 -12.66 -14.25
N SER A 110 -18.00 -11.68 -14.82
CA SER A 110 -17.33 -11.80 -16.13
C SER A 110 -16.05 -12.63 -16.09
N LEU A 111 -15.39 -12.70 -14.95
CA LEU A 111 -14.11 -13.36 -14.76
C LEU A 111 -14.24 -14.71 -14.04
N PRO A 112 -13.39 -15.70 -14.36
CA PRO A 112 -13.39 -17.01 -13.67
C PRO A 112 -13.02 -16.90 -12.21
N LYS A 113 -13.76 -17.54 -11.31
CA LYS A 113 -13.49 -17.59 -9.86
C LYS A 113 -12.17 -18.29 -9.49
N SER A 114 -11.58 -18.97 -10.46
CA SER A 114 -10.30 -19.71 -10.33
C SER A 114 -9.05 -18.83 -10.41
N LEU A 115 -9.19 -17.53 -10.73
CA LEU A 115 -8.06 -16.63 -10.96
C LEU A 115 -7.17 -16.47 -9.73
N HIS A 116 -5.86 -16.47 -9.98
CA HIS A 116 -4.80 -16.16 -9.03
C HIS A 116 -4.10 -14.83 -9.34
N SER A 117 -4.04 -14.46 -10.62
CA SER A 117 -3.43 -13.20 -11.08
C SER A 117 -4.35 -12.49 -12.04
N LEU A 118 -4.56 -11.20 -11.83
CA LEU A 118 -5.35 -10.33 -12.68
C LEU A 118 -4.62 -9.02 -12.88
N ASN A 119 -4.33 -8.71 -14.15
CA ASN A 119 -3.77 -7.42 -14.53
C ASN A 119 -4.83 -6.60 -15.28
N LEU A 120 -5.22 -5.47 -14.69
CA LEU A 120 -6.13 -4.47 -15.22
C LEU A 120 -5.44 -3.09 -15.30
N SER A 121 -4.11 -3.06 -15.30
CA SER A 121 -3.37 -1.80 -15.37
C SER A 121 -3.62 -1.05 -16.67
N ARG A 122 -3.44 0.28 -16.63
CA ARG A 122 -3.60 1.16 -17.79
C ARG A 122 -5.00 1.03 -18.43
N ASN A 123 -6.03 1.22 -17.59
CA ASN A 123 -7.45 1.25 -17.98
C ASN A 123 -8.11 2.56 -17.50
N LYS A 124 -9.43 2.61 -17.55
CA LYS A 124 -10.22 3.78 -17.11
C LYS A 124 -11.08 3.47 -15.86
N ILE A 125 -10.70 2.45 -15.08
CA ILE A 125 -11.46 1.94 -13.94
C ILE A 125 -11.50 2.99 -12.83
N ASN A 126 -12.69 3.28 -12.31
CA ASN A 126 -12.92 4.26 -11.25
C ASN A 126 -13.32 3.64 -9.90
N SER A 127 -13.77 2.38 -9.89
CA SER A 127 -14.17 1.64 -8.69
C SER A 127 -13.64 0.21 -8.73
N ILE A 128 -13.26 -0.33 -7.55
CA ILE A 128 -12.75 -1.71 -7.39
C ILE A 128 -13.91 -2.71 -7.18
N GLU A 129 -15.15 -2.29 -7.32
CA GLU A 129 -16.29 -3.19 -7.22
C GLU A 129 -16.28 -4.23 -8.35
N GLY A 130 -16.93 -5.38 -8.12
CA GLY A 130 -16.98 -6.47 -9.10
C GLY A 130 -15.96 -7.59 -8.90
N LEU A 131 -14.98 -7.43 -7.99
CA LEU A 131 -13.96 -8.46 -7.71
C LEU A 131 -14.34 -9.43 -6.58
N ARG A 132 -15.47 -9.25 -5.91
CA ARG A 132 -15.85 -10.00 -4.68
C ARG A 132 -15.85 -11.51 -4.83
N ASP A 133 -16.09 -12.01 -6.04
CA ASP A 133 -16.13 -13.46 -6.33
C ASP A 133 -14.75 -14.08 -6.53
N LEU A 134 -13.71 -13.26 -6.73
CA LEU A 134 -12.34 -13.72 -7.01
C LEU A 134 -11.58 -14.06 -5.73
N ARG A 135 -12.12 -14.95 -4.92
CA ARG A 135 -11.58 -15.31 -3.60
C ARG A 135 -10.20 -15.98 -3.64
N ARG A 136 -9.76 -16.48 -4.82
CA ARG A 136 -8.45 -17.12 -5.01
C ARG A 136 -7.36 -16.17 -5.50
N LEU A 137 -7.71 -14.89 -5.73
CA LEU A 137 -6.79 -13.89 -6.24
C LEU A 137 -5.62 -13.67 -5.27
N ARG A 138 -4.40 -13.65 -5.82
CA ARG A 138 -3.14 -13.46 -5.09
C ARG A 138 -2.38 -12.24 -5.56
N VAL A 139 -2.46 -11.93 -6.84
CA VAL A 139 -1.81 -10.77 -7.47
C VAL A 139 -2.88 -9.97 -8.20
N LEU A 140 -2.98 -8.69 -7.88
CA LEU A 140 -3.89 -7.76 -8.53
C LEU A 140 -3.14 -6.49 -8.92
N ASP A 141 -3.14 -6.20 -10.21
CA ASP A 141 -2.59 -4.95 -10.74
C ASP A 141 -3.73 -4.08 -11.30
N LEU A 142 -3.92 -2.93 -10.66
CA LEU A 142 -4.87 -1.88 -11.03
C LEU A 142 -4.13 -0.54 -11.27
N SER A 143 -2.84 -0.59 -11.55
CA SER A 143 -2.01 0.60 -11.76
C SER A 143 -2.50 1.43 -12.94
N TYR A 144 -2.30 2.74 -12.87
CA TYR A 144 -2.67 3.68 -13.95
C TYR A 144 -4.14 3.61 -14.34
N ASN A 145 -5.01 3.71 -13.35
CA ASN A 145 -6.45 3.79 -13.48
C ASN A 145 -6.98 5.13 -12.90
N ARG A 146 -8.26 5.22 -12.59
CA ARG A 146 -8.91 6.43 -12.07
C ARG A 146 -9.52 6.22 -10.69
N ILE A 147 -9.03 5.24 -9.94
CA ILE A 147 -9.57 4.80 -8.65
C ILE A 147 -9.31 5.88 -7.61
N ALA A 148 -10.37 6.33 -6.94
CA ALA A 148 -10.28 7.31 -5.87
C ALA A 148 -10.36 6.69 -4.46
N ARG A 149 -11.01 5.53 -4.32
CA ARG A 149 -11.20 4.81 -3.05
C ARG A 149 -11.07 3.31 -3.27
N ILE A 150 -10.46 2.62 -2.31
CA ILE A 150 -10.36 1.16 -2.28
C ILE A 150 -11.68 0.56 -1.79
N GLY A 151 -12.22 1.07 -0.70
CA GLY A 151 -13.50 0.66 -0.13
C GLY A 151 -13.58 -0.83 0.15
N HIS A 152 -14.79 -1.38 -0.04
CA HIS A 152 -15.05 -2.79 0.27
C HIS A 152 -14.93 -3.75 -0.93
N GLY A 153 -14.46 -3.27 -2.08
CA GLY A 153 -14.38 -4.07 -3.31
C GLY A 153 -13.49 -5.31 -3.19
N LEU A 154 -12.48 -5.26 -2.32
CA LEU A 154 -11.53 -6.36 -2.07
C LEU A 154 -11.84 -7.19 -0.82
N SER A 155 -12.96 -6.94 -0.12
CA SER A 155 -13.25 -7.54 1.19
C SER A 155 -13.25 -9.08 1.22
N ASN A 156 -13.57 -9.73 0.10
CA ASN A 156 -13.58 -11.19 -0.03
C ASN A 156 -12.29 -11.76 -0.65
N CYS A 157 -11.39 -10.90 -1.16
CA CYS A 157 -10.16 -11.30 -1.81
C CYS A 157 -9.01 -11.49 -0.79
N THR A 158 -9.26 -12.19 0.30
CA THR A 158 -8.38 -12.32 1.48
C THR A 158 -7.04 -13.02 1.21
N LEU A 159 -6.87 -13.63 0.02
CA LEU A 159 -5.64 -14.30 -0.37
C LEU A 159 -4.67 -13.40 -1.14
N ILE A 160 -5.01 -12.14 -1.37
CA ILE A 160 -4.12 -11.18 -2.06
C ILE A 160 -2.83 -11.04 -1.27
N LYS A 161 -1.72 -11.22 -1.98
CA LYS A 161 -0.35 -11.04 -1.51
C LYS A 161 0.30 -9.80 -2.11
N GLU A 162 -0.02 -9.48 -3.34
CA GLU A 162 0.55 -8.37 -4.08
C GLU A 162 -0.57 -7.50 -4.65
N LEU A 163 -0.54 -6.22 -4.33
CA LEU A 163 -1.51 -5.25 -4.79
C LEU A 163 -0.79 -4.01 -5.34
N TYR A 164 -1.02 -3.75 -6.62
CA TYR A 164 -0.44 -2.62 -7.34
C TYR A 164 -1.54 -1.63 -7.69
N LEU A 165 -1.41 -0.40 -7.20
CA LEU A 165 -2.38 0.71 -7.35
C LEU A 165 -1.68 2.00 -7.80
N VAL A 166 -0.52 1.87 -8.45
CA VAL A 166 0.32 3.00 -8.92
C VAL A 166 -0.49 3.94 -9.82
N GLY A 167 -0.30 5.26 -9.69
CA GLY A 167 -0.85 6.22 -10.64
C GLY A 167 -2.38 6.31 -10.64
N ASN A 168 -3.00 6.23 -9.47
CA ASN A 168 -4.43 6.40 -9.26
C ASN A 168 -4.76 7.75 -8.57
N LYS A 169 -5.93 7.87 -7.97
CA LYS A 169 -6.40 9.08 -7.25
C LYS A 169 -6.68 8.81 -5.77
N ILE A 170 -6.06 7.78 -5.19
CA ILE A 170 -6.34 7.25 -3.86
C ILE A 170 -5.79 8.22 -2.80
N GLY A 171 -6.65 8.67 -1.88
CA GLY A 171 -6.28 9.56 -0.77
C GLY A 171 -6.08 8.85 0.56
N ASP A 172 -6.65 7.65 0.73
CA ASP A 172 -6.56 6.82 1.93
C ASP A 172 -6.45 5.33 1.59
N LEU A 173 -6.12 4.52 2.59
CA LEU A 173 -5.92 3.07 2.44
C LEU A 173 -7.01 2.25 3.15
N GLU A 174 -8.16 2.87 3.40
CA GLU A 174 -9.30 2.18 3.98
C GLU A 174 -9.76 1.02 3.09
N GLY A 175 -10.11 -0.11 3.71
CA GLY A 175 -10.53 -1.32 3.01
C GLY A 175 -9.46 -2.40 2.91
N LEU A 176 -8.18 -2.10 3.18
CA LEU A 176 -7.08 -3.07 3.12
C LEU A 176 -6.95 -3.93 4.40
N HIS A 177 -7.66 -3.59 5.47
CA HIS A 177 -7.57 -4.27 6.77
C HIS A 177 -7.92 -5.77 6.73
N ARG A 178 -8.65 -6.22 5.70
CA ARG A 178 -9.01 -7.65 5.51
C ARG A 178 -7.97 -8.46 4.76
N LEU A 179 -7.00 -7.80 4.12
CA LEU A 179 -5.97 -8.45 3.32
C LEU A 179 -4.78 -8.90 4.19
N LEU A 180 -5.03 -9.78 5.15
CA LEU A 180 -4.04 -10.21 6.16
C LEU A 180 -2.85 -11.00 5.58
N LYS A 181 -2.87 -11.33 4.28
CA LYS A 181 -1.76 -11.96 3.55
C LYS A 181 -1.02 -11.02 2.63
N LEU A 182 -1.34 -9.71 2.67
CA LEU A 182 -0.71 -8.70 1.83
C LEU A 182 0.76 -8.55 2.22
N THR A 183 1.65 -8.83 1.27
CA THR A 183 3.10 -8.76 1.43
C THR A 183 3.70 -7.57 0.68
N VAL A 184 3.14 -7.22 -0.47
CA VAL A 184 3.59 -6.09 -1.30
C VAL A 184 2.41 -5.17 -1.57
N LEU A 185 2.59 -3.88 -1.29
CA LEU A 185 1.64 -2.82 -1.62
C LEU A 185 2.37 -1.67 -2.31
N ASP A 186 2.00 -1.41 -3.55
CA ASP A 186 2.46 -0.22 -4.27
C ASP A 186 1.30 0.75 -4.50
N VAL A 187 1.37 1.89 -3.81
CA VAL A 187 0.41 3.01 -3.94
C VAL A 187 1.13 4.31 -4.34
N SER A 188 2.26 4.17 -5.04
CA SER A 188 2.99 5.33 -5.55
C SER A 188 2.16 6.14 -6.55
N PHE A 189 2.49 7.43 -6.67
CA PHE A 189 1.82 8.38 -7.57
C PHE A 189 0.29 8.43 -7.35
N ASN A 190 -0.12 8.56 -6.09
CA ASN A 190 -1.51 8.73 -5.66
C ASN A 190 -1.71 10.09 -4.97
N LYS A 191 -2.75 10.25 -4.16
CA LYS A 191 -3.13 11.49 -3.48
C LYS A 191 -3.08 11.38 -1.95
N ILE A 192 -2.22 10.53 -1.41
CA ILE A 192 -2.05 10.35 0.02
C ILE A 192 -1.33 11.58 0.61
N THR A 193 -1.96 12.27 1.55
CA THR A 193 -1.48 13.54 2.11
C THR A 193 -0.97 13.44 3.55
N THR A 194 -1.40 12.43 4.31
CA THR A 194 -1.15 12.34 5.75
C THR A 194 -0.72 10.94 6.18
N THR A 195 -0.08 10.86 7.36
CA THR A 195 0.31 9.60 8.01
C THR A 195 -0.88 8.77 8.51
N LYS A 196 -2.11 9.29 8.46
CA LYS A 196 -3.32 8.50 8.75
C LYS A 196 -3.50 7.33 7.79
N ALA A 197 -3.13 7.51 6.51
CA ALA A 197 -3.28 6.46 5.52
C ALA A 197 -2.38 5.24 5.81
N PRO A 198 -1.06 5.35 6.02
CA PRO A 198 -0.24 4.22 6.50
C PRO A 198 -0.75 3.64 7.83
N GLY A 199 -1.36 4.44 8.70
CA GLY A 199 -1.98 3.96 9.95
C GLY A 199 -3.11 2.95 9.73
N GLN A 200 -3.80 3.03 8.59
CA GLN A 200 -4.85 2.06 8.21
C GLN A 200 -4.29 0.66 7.86
N LEU A 201 -2.98 0.54 7.66
CA LEU A 201 -2.29 -0.73 7.40
C LEU A 201 -1.90 -1.49 8.69
N VAL A 202 -2.27 -1.01 9.87
CA VAL A 202 -1.94 -1.67 11.15
C VAL A 202 -2.44 -3.12 11.18
N ALA A 203 -3.57 -3.43 10.57
CA ALA A 203 -4.04 -4.81 10.46
C ALA A 203 -3.08 -5.73 9.67
N ASN A 204 -2.24 -5.15 8.81
CA ASN A 204 -1.30 -5.85 7.94
C ASN A 204 0.12 -5.95 8.56
N TYR A 205 0.31 -5.55 9.84
CA TYR A 205 1.62 -5.44 10.50
C TYR A 205 2.45 -6.72 10.47
N ASN A 206 1.80 -7.89 10.43
CA ASN A 206 2.46 -9.19 10.42
C ASN A 206 2.79 -9.72 9.02
N SER A 207 2.23 -9.14 7.97
CA SER A 207 2.33 -9.67 6.61
C SER A 207 3.05 -8.73 5.64
N LEU A 208 2.89 -7.40 5.80
CA LEU A 208 3.40 -6.44 4.85
C LEU A 208 4.93 -6.32 4.96
N GLN A 209 5.62 -6.60 3.86
CA GLN A 209 7.08 -6.58 3.74
C GLN A 209 7.58 -5.45 2.86
N ALA A 210 6.80 -5.04 1.86
CA ALA A 210 7.17 -3.96 0.95
C ALA A 210 6.02 -2.97 0.78
N LEU A 211 6.31 -1.68 0.96
CA LEU A 211 5.39 -0.57 0.80
C LEU A 211 6.04 0.51 -0.05
N ASN A 212 5.34 0.98 -1.08
CA ASN A 212 5.77 2.11 -1.89
C ASN A 212 4.76 3.26 -1.82
N LEU A 213 5.21 4.41 -1.35
CA LEU A 213 4.46 5.65 -1.19
C LEU A 213 5.02 6.79 -2.05
N LEU A 214 6.01 6.51 -2.92
CA LEU A 214 6.66 7.53 -3.76
C LEU A 214 5.65 8.34 -4.59
N GLY A 215 5.95 9.61 -4.82
CA GLY A 215 5.09 10.48 -5.65
C GLY A 215 3.73 10.80 -5.03
N ASN A 216 3.55 10.63 -3.72
CA ASN A 216 2.38 11.10 -2.99
C ASN A 216 2.65 12.43 -2.29
N PRO A 217 1.65 13.30 -2.11
CA PRO A 217 1.82 14.59 -1.43
C PRO A 217 2.34 14.48 0.02
N ILE A 218 2.17 13.34 0.67
CA ILE A 218 2.71 13.09 2.02
C ILE A 218 4.22 13.33 2.10
N GLN A 219 4.97 13.06 1.01
CA GLN A 219 6.43 13.27 0.96
C GLN A 219 6.82 14.75 0.95
N SER A 220 5.95 15.63 0.48
CA SER A 220 6.15 17.08 0.55
C SER A 220 5.73 17.64 1.91
N ASN A 221 4.83 16.96 2.63
CA ASN A 221 4.27 17.41 3.87
C ASN A 221 5.12 17.08 5.10
N ILE A 222 5.92 16.00 5.02
CA ILE A 222 6.80 15.54 6.09
C ILE A 222 8.13 15.07 5.50
N SER A 223 9.21 15.16 6.29
CA SER A 223 10.52 14.67 5.84
C SER A 223 10.54 13.14 5.67
N ASP A 224 11.41 12.65 4.79
CA ASP A 224 11.57 11.20 4.55
C ASP A 224 11.91 10.44 5.84
N ASP A 225 12.72 11.02 6.73
CA ASP A 225 13.05 10.41 8.01
C ASP A 225 11.85 10.30 8.95
N GLN A 226 10.99 11.32 8.98
CA GLN A 226 9.77 11.29 9.77
C GLN A 226 8.78 10.28 9.22
N LEU A 227 8.60 10.24 7.88
CA LEU A 227 7.76 9.25 7.24
C LEU A 227 8.27 7.84 7.52
N ARG A 228 9.58 7.60 7.36
CA ARG A 228 10.22 6.32 7.62
C ARG A 228 10.02 5.87 9.07
N LYS A 229 10.28 6.74 10.03
CA LYS A 229 10.08 6.45 11.47
C LYS A 229 8.61 6.09 11.76
N ALA A 230 7.66 6.88 11.25
CA ALA A 230 6.24 6.65 11.44
C ALA A 230 5.79 5.31 10.85
N VAL A 231 6.20 4.99 9.61
CA VAL A 231 5.80 3.76 8.93
C VAL A 231 6.44 2.53 9.58
N VAL A 232 7.73 2.57 9.92
CA VAL A 232 8.45 1.44 10.53
C VAL A 232 7.91 1.13 11.94
N SER A 233 7.49 2.14 12.70
CA SER A 233 6.86 1.91 14.01
C SER A 233 5.51 1.19 13.91
N LEU A 234 4.76 1.40 12.83
CA LEU A 234 3.46 0.76 12.58
C LEU A 234 3.59 -0.63 11.95
N LEU A 235 4.64 -0.85 11.15
CA LEU A 235 4.82 -2.04 10.31
C LEU A 235 6.19 -2.68 10.58
N PRO A 236 6.38 -3.38 11.71
CA PRO A 236 7.70 -3.87 12.14
C PRO A 236 8.30 -4.95 11.23
N LYS A 237 7.50 -5.60 10.38
CA LYS A 237 7.98 -6.60 9.41
C LYS A 237 8.31 -6.02 8.03
N LEU A 238 8.17 -4.69 7.89
CA LEU A 238 8.48 -4.03 6.63
C LEU A 238 9.99 -4.09 6.38
N THR A 239 10.37 -4.62 5.23
CA THR A 239 11.77 -4.76 4.77
C THR A 239 12.15 -3.72 3.73
N TYR A 240 11.16 -3.24 2.96
CA TYR A 240 11.35 -2.21 1.95
C TYR A 240 10.31 -1.10 2.08
N LEU A 241 10.79 0.14 2.09
CA LEU A 241 9.95 1.33 2.00
C LEU A 241 10.46 2.21 0.86
N ASN A 242 9.57 2.61 -0.05
CA ASN A 242 9.91 3.49 -1.17
C ASN A 242 11.10 2.95 -2.00
N LYS A 243 11.07 1.65 -2.31
CA LYS A 243 12.12 0.90 -3.02
C LYS A 243 13.45 0.79 -2.27
N GLN A 244 13.58 1.37 -1.10
CA GLN A 244 14.81 1.31 -0.30
C GLN A 244 14.69 0.27 0.81
N PRO A 245 15.72 -0.55 1.05
CA PRO A 245 15.73 -1.48 2.15
C PRO A 245 15.70 -0.72 3.48
N ILE A 246 14.94 -1.24 4.43
CA ILE A 246 14.93 -0.77 5.80
C ILE A 246 16.04 -1.54 6.51
N LYS A 247 17.15 -0.84 6.83
CA LYS A 247 18.20 -1.42 7.67
C LYS A 247 17.59 -1.73 9.03
N PRO A 248 17.72 -2.96 9.56
CA PRO A 248 17.31 -3.22 10.92
C PRO A 248 18.03 -2.19 11.81
N GLN A 249 17.26 -1.43 12.58
CA GLN A 249 17.88 -0.55 13.57
C GLN A 249 18.69 -1.47 14.50
N ARG A 250 20.00 -1.31 14.50
CA ARG A 250 20.89 -1.78 15.57
C ARG A 250 20.57 -1.00 16.86
N GLY A 251 19.36 -1.19 17.33
CA GLY A 251 18.87 -0.52 18.49
C GLY A 251 18.58 -1.54 19.57
N ARG A 252 19.63 -1.92 20.26
CA ARG A 252 19.68 -2.41 21.66
C ARG A 252 21.00 -3.08 22.05
N GLU A 253 22.01 -3.12 21.18
CA GLU A 253 23.33 -3.61 21.59
C GLU A 253 24.11 -2.58 22.42
N VAL A 254 23.74 -1.31 22.42
CA VAL A 254 24.49 -0.26 23.15
C VAL A 254 24.22 -0.30 24.65
N VAL A 255 23.11 -0.90 25.10
CA VAL A 255 22.80 -0.99 26.53
C VAL A 255 23.45 -2.20 27.18
N SER A 256 23.65 -3.30 26.44
CA SER A 256 24.35 -4.49 27.00
C SER A 256 25.87 -4.27 27.09
N ASP A 257 26.46 -3.57 26.11
CA ASP A 257 27.90 -3.26 26.14
C ASP A 257 28.24 -2.23 27.20
N SER A 258 27.36 -1.28 27.48
CA SER A 258 27.56 -0.31 28.57
C SER A 258 27.39 -0.96 29.93
N LEU A 259 26.49 -1.93 30.09
CA LEU A 259 26.34 -2.71 31.32
C LEU A 259 27.47 -3.71 31.51
N SER A 260 27.95 -4.33 30.43
CA SER A 260 29.10 -5.24 30.46
C SER A 260 30.40 -4.50 30.78
N LYS A 261 30.62 -3.29 30.27
CA LYS A 261 31.77 -2.43 30.63
C LYS A 261 31.68 -1.86 32.03
N ALA A 262 30.47 -1.56 32.53
CA ALA A 262 30.29 -1.14 33.92
C ALA A 262 30.50 -2.30 34.93
N ALA A 263 30.19 -3.53 34.52
CA ALA A 263 30.43 -4.73 35.34
C ALA A 263 31.88 -5.20 35.31
N LEU A 264 32.70 -4.81 34.32
CA LEU A 264 34.13 -5.10 34.18
C LEU A 264 35.00 -3.92 34.57
N GLY A 265 34.45 -2.89 35.20
CA GLY A 265 35.17 -1.76 35.77
C GLY A 265 36.11 -2.19 36.86
N SER A 266 37.35 -2.29 36.48
CA SER A 266 38.63 -2.28 37.20
C SER A 266 38.50 -2.19 38.73
N GLY A 267 38.45 -3.33 39.37
CA GLY A 267 38.67 -3.46 40.80
C GLY A 267 40.14 -3.50 41.12
N ASN A 268 40.74 -2.34 41.42
CA ASN A 268 42.02 -2.27 42.08
C ASN A 268 41.74 -2.32 43.58
N TRP A 269 41.72 -3.54 44.13
CA TRP A 269 41.60 -3.78 45.57
C TRP A 269 42.97 -3.91 46.16
N SER A 270 43.46 -2.84 46.81
CA SER A 270 44.60 -2.90 47.79
C SER A 270 44.00 -3.05 49.18
N PRO A 271 44.47 -4.02 49.98
CA PRO A 271 43.98 -4.19 51.35
C PRO A 271 44.67 -3.22 52.29
N ARG A 272 43.95 -2.27 52.87
CA ARG A 272 44.49 -1.45 53.97
C ARG A 272 43.92 -1.90 55.30
N ARG A 273 44.89 -2.21 56.16
CA ARG A 273 44.83 -2.73 57.54
C ARG A 273 43.97 -1.87 58.48
N LYS A 274 43.30 -2.57 59.40
CA LYS A 274 42.56 -2.06 60.55
C LYS A 274 43.49 -1.28 61.48
N THR A 275 43.02 -0.13 61.97
CA THR A 275 43.39 0.35 63.34
C THR A 275 42.09 0.84 63.99
N THR A 276 41.89 0.24 65.15
CA THR A 276 40.90 0.53 66.18
C THR A 276 41.13 1.86 66.83
N LYS A 277 40.09 2.68 67.09
CA LYS A 277 40.00 3.56 68.27
C LYS A 277 38.58 3.80 68.74
N ARG A 278 38.43 3.61 69.97
CA ARG A 278 37.33 3.73 70.92
C ARG A 278 36.92 5.18 71.18
N GLY A 279 35.66 5.35 71.63
CA GLY A 279 35.17 6.48 72.44
C GLY A 279 33.86 7.03 71.82
N SER A 280 32.75 6.92 72.36
CA SER A 280 32.04 7.03 73.63
C SER A 280 31.06 8.23 73.56
N HIS A 281 29.78 7.93 74.00
CA HIS A 281 28.72 8.82 74.48
C HIS A 281 27.99 9.65 73.40
N GLY A 282 26.71 9.79 73.39
CA GLY A 282 25.61 9.67 74.31
C GLY A 282 24.35 10.20 73.63
N GLY A 283 23.21 9.66 73.95
CA GLY A 283 22.10 10.27 74.57
C GLY A 283 20.91 10.51 73.58
N SER A 284 19.91 9.66 73.68
CA SER A 284 18.49 9.88 74.04
C SER A 284 17.79 10.95 73.19
N THR A 285 16.56 10.79 72.74
CA THR A 285 15.28 10.32 73.25
C THR A 285 14.19 10.42 72.17
N SER A 286 13.43 9.39 72.00
CA SER A 286 11.98 9.23 72.06
C SER A 286 11.03 10.22 71.29
N LYS A 287 10.17 9.71 70.48
CA LYS A 287 8.77 9.40 70.70
C LYS A 287 7.99 9.15 69.40
N SER A 288 7.40 7.96 69.30
CA SER A 288 6.11 7.66 68.63
C SER A 288 4.95 8.13 69.54
N PRO A 289 3.66 7.97 69.21
CA PRO A 289 2.90 7.53 68.07
C PRO A 289 1.58 8.32 67.83
N ASN A 290 0.76 7.95 66.81
CA ASN A 290 -0.72 7.76 66.86
C ASN A 290 -1.24 7.64 65.41
N ARG A 291 -1.79 6.61 64.95
CA ARG A 291 -3.06 5.88 65.02
C ARG A 291 -4.32 6.73 65.10
N HIS A 292 -5.17 6.61 64.06
CA HIS A 292 -6.66 6.46 64.07
C HIS A 292 -7.03 6.19 62.59
N HIS A 293 -7.52 5.10 62.21
CA HIS A 293 -8.76 4.30 62.40
C HIS A 293 -10.01 4.90 61.77
N LEU A 294 -10.65 4.04 60.94
CA LEU A 294 -12.09 3.84 60.64
C LEU A 294 -12.73 4.78 59.62
N SER A 295 -13.60 4.42 58.70
CA SER A 295 -14.52 3.29 58.60
C SER A 295 -15.21 3.33 57.24
N LEU A 296 -15.35 2.20 56.56
CA LEU A 296 -16.56 1.57 56.03
C LEU A 296 -17.74 2.50 55.62
N MET A 297 -18.22 2.36 54.37
CA MET A 297 -19.55 1.89 54.04
C MET A 297 -19.85 1.88 52.53
N SER A 298 -20.09 0.74 51.96
CA SER A 298 -21.11 0.48 50.94
C SER A 298 -22.41 0.18 51.67
N PRO A 299 -23.64 0.12 51.06
CA PRO A 299 -23.97 -0.44 49.76
C PRO A 299 -25.25 0.12 49.03
N ALA A 300 -25.52 -0.46 47.88
CA ALA A 300 -26.80 -1.00 47.40
C ALA A 300 -27.76 -0.18 46.48
N HIS A 301 -28.03 -0.86 45.34
CA HIS A 301 -29.34 -1.08 44.65
C HIS A 301 -30.12 0.10 44.06
N ALA A 302 -30.40 0.08 42.75
CA ALA A 302 -31.59 -0.54 42.17
C ALA A 302 -31.74 -0.15 40.67
N SER A 303 -31.92 -1.10 39.80
CA SER A 303 -32.74 -1.02 38.58
C SER A 303 -34.23 -1.13 39.00
N PRO A 304 -35.26 -0.91 38.13
CA PRO A 304 -35.34 -1.17 36.69
C PRO A 304 -36.33 -0.26 35.90
N SER A 305 -36.44 -0.60 34.61
CA SER A 305 -37.60 -0.58 33.68
C SER A 305 -38.15 0.75 33.13
N ARG A 306 -38.03 0.94 31.87
CA ARG A 306 -39.04 0.68 30.82
C ARG A 306 -38.43 0.81 29.46
#